data_9f06ee026ab8d994f532bdb8cb8285d3
#
_entry.id   9f06ee026ab8d994f532bdb8cb8285d3
#
_cell.length_a   1.000
_cell.length_b   1.000
_cell.length_c   1.000
_cell.angle_alpha   90.00
_cell.angle_beta   90.00
_cell.angle_gamma   90.00
#
_symmetry.space_group_name_H-M   'P 1'
#
loop_
_entity.id
_entity.type
_entity.pdbx_description
1 polymer ?
#
loop_
_entity_poly.entity_id
_entity_poly.type
_entity_poly.pdbx_seq_one_letter_code
_entity_poly.pdbx_strand_id
1 'polypeptide(L)'
;DCHINRILEGSTEIMHLFLAREAMDPHLKNAGDLLNPRTTIGQKLKALVKCAAFYPVWMFKRYINTSYFATYGHLGDLGKHFAYIERTAHKLARTYFINMAIHGPGLEKKQMLLGRLVEIGTELFAMGCTVSYADKLHKQDSSDRSAIELADHFCVLARRRIKSHFKNLSSNDDNHSNAVAKNFLEGKYKWMEEGIIWTADQK
;
A
#
# COMPACT_ATOMS: atom_id res chain seq x y z
N ASP A 1 -11.10 16.90 13.50
CA ASP A 1 -12.13 15.85 13.62
C ASP A 1 -11.69 14.50 13.04
N CYS A 2 -10.89 14.47 11.96
CA CYS A 2 -10.45 13.19 11.37
C CYS A 2 -9.53 12.34 12.27
N HIS A 3 -8.91 12.91 13.30
CA HIS A 3 -8.05 12.13 14.21
C HIS A 3 -8.80 11.10 15.02
N ILE A 4 -10.08 11.35 15.33
CA ILE A 4 -10.91 10.43 16.12
C ILE A 4 -11.18 9.12 15.36
N ASN A 5 -11.31 9.18 14.03
CA ASN A 5 -11.54 7.99 13.21
C ASN A 5 -10.38 7.01 13.23
N ARG A 6 -9.15 7.51 13.46
CA ARG A 6 -7.95 6.67 13.59
C ARG A 6 -7.89 5.87 14.89
N ILE A 7 -8.76 6.17 15.85
CA ILE A 7 -8.81 5.55 17.17
C ILE A 7 -10.08 4.71 17.31
N LEU A 8 -11.24 5.26 16.97
CA LEU A 8 -12.55 4.64 17.26
C LEU A 8 -13.07 3.72 16.16
N GLU A 9 -12.71 3.95 14.89
CA GLU A 9 -13.21 3.15 13.75
C GLU A 9 -12.18 2.16 13.20
N GLY A 10 -11.19 1.84 13.99
CA GLY A 10 -10.08 0.94 13.65
C GLY A 10 -8.74 1.69 13.63
N SER A 11 -7.76 1.13 14.34
CA SER A 11 -6.42 1.72 14.31
C SER A 11 -5.84 1.68 12.90
N THR A 12 -4.98 2.64 12.57
CA THR A 12 -4.32 2.72 11.26
C THR A 12 -3.63 1.40 10.91
N GLU A 13 -3.03 0.74 11.88
CA GLU A 13 -2.32 -0.54 11.73
C GLU A 13 -3.27 -1.66 11.30
N ILE A 14 -4.43 -1.76 11.92
CA ILE A 14 -5.47 -2.76 11.58
C ILE A 14 -6.02 -2.50 10.18
N MET A 15 -6.31 -1.24 9.85
CA MET A 15 -6.78 -0.87 8.51
C MET A 15 -5.73 -1.16 7.43
N HIS A 16 -4.44 -0.97 7.72
CA HIS A 16 -3.36 -1.36 6.80
C HIS A 16 -3.36 -2.87 6.53
N LEU A 17 -3.53 -3.70 7.55
CA LEU A 17 -3.57 -5.15 7.37
C LEU A 17 -4.81 -5.59 6.57
N PHE A 18 -5.96 -4.96 6.84
CA PHE A 18 -7.19 -5.21 6.10
C PHE A 18 -7.03 -4.86 4.61
N LEU A 19 -6.58 -3.64 4.30
CA LEU A 19 -6.36 -3.19 2.92
C LEU A 19 -5.30 -4.03 2.21
N ALA A 20 -4.22 -4.43 2.91
CA ALA A 20 -3.22 -5.32 2.34
C ALA A 20 -3.83 -6.68 1.95
N ARG A 21 -4.69 -7.25 2.80
CA ARG A 21 -5.40 -8.51 2.53
C ARG A 21 -6.32 -8.38 1.31
N GLU A 22 -7.13 -7.33 1.25
CA GLU A 22 -8.02 -7.07 0.12
C GLU A 22 -7.25 -6.91 -1.20
N ALA A 23 -6.10 -6.22 -1.16
CA ALA A 23 -5.23 -6.09 -2.33
C ALA A 23 -4.66 -7.43 -2.82
N MET A 24 -4.49 -8.41 -1.93
CA MET A 24 -4.00 -9.76 -2.25
C MET A 24 -5.12 -10.73 -2.65
N ASP A 25 -6.38 -10.43 -2.36
CA ASP A 25 -7.52 -11.34 -2.56
C ASP A 25 -7.62 -11.93 -3.98
N PRO A 26 -7.42 -11.18 -5.09
CA PRO A 26 -7.43 -11.75 -6.43
C PRO A 26 -6.38 -12.85 -6.65
N HIS A 27 -5.24 -12.73 -5.99
CA HIS A 27 -4.16 -13.72 -6.04
C HIS A 27 -4.47 -14.92 -5.14
N LEU A 28 -5.02 -14.69 -3.96
CA LEU A 28 -5.44 -15.76 -3.03
C LEU A 28 -6.54 -16.62 -3.65
N LYS A 29 -7.50 -16.04 -4.36
CA LYS A 29 -8.54 -16.75 -5.09
C LYS A 29 -8.01 -17.63 -6.22
N ASN A 30 -6.88 -17.27 -6.82
CA ASN A 30 -6.28 -18.03 -7.91
C ASN A 30 -5.23 -19.06 -7.43
N ALA A 31 -4.44 -18.71 -6.43
CA ALA A 31 -3.29 -19.50 -5.98
C ALA A 31 -3.46 -20.09 -4.57
N GLY A 32 -4.54 -19.78 -3.86
CA GLY A 32 -4.73 -20.19 -2.46
C GLY A 32 -4.68 -21.72 -2.26
N ASP A 33 -5.23 -22.48 -3.20
CA ASP A 33 -5.19 -23.95 -3.16
C ASP A 33 -3.77 -24.52 -3.26
N LEU A 34 -2.82 -23.80 -3.88
CA LEU A 34 -1.40 -24.21 -3.92
C LEU A 34 -0.73 -24.02 -2.58
N LEU A 35 -1.13 -23.00 -1.83
CA LEU A 35 -0.54 -22.65 -0.54
C LEU A 35 -1.20 -23.37 0.64
N ASN A 36 -2.39 -23.92 0.45
CA ASN A 36 -3.13 -24.61 1.50
C ASN A 36 -2.62 -26.06 1.67
N PRO A 37 -2.05 -26.43 2.83
CA PRO A 37 -1.57 -27.79 3.08
C PRO A 37 -2.66 -28.86 3.10
N ARG A 38 -3.93 -28.46 3.27
CA ARG A 38 -5.08 -29.38 3.37
C ARG A 38 -5.69 -29.74 2.01
N THR A 39 -5.25 -29.14 0.92
CA THR A 39 -5.76 -29.42 -0.43
C THR A 39 -5.16 -30.72 -0.99
N THR A 40 -5.99 -31.47 -1.73
CA THR A 40 -5.55 -32.70 -2.41
C THR A 40 -4.60 -32.41 -3.58
N ILE A 41 -3.80 -33.41 -3.97
CA ILE A 41 -2.86 -33.26 -5.10
C ILE A 41 -3.60 -32.86 -6.40
N GLY A 42 -4.80 -33.44 -6.65
CA GLY A 42 -5.62 -33.07 -7.82
C GLY A 42 -6.07 -31.61 -7.81
N GLN A 43 -6.46 -31.06 -6.66
CA GLN A 43 -6.81 -29.66 -6.51
C GLN A 43 -5.60 -28.75 -6.74
N LYS A 44 -4.42 -29.13 -6.19
CA LYS A 44 -3.16 -28.41 -6.43
C LYS A 44 -2.78 -28.38 -7.89
N LEU A 45 -2.90 -29.51 -8.60
CA LEU A 45 -2.62 -29.58 -10.04
C LEU A 45 -3.58 -28.67 -10.85
N LYS A 46 -4.87 -28.69 -10.52
CA LYS A 46 -5.86 -27.81 -11.14
C LYS A 46 -5.56 -26.32 -10.88
N ALA A 47 -5.18 -25.97 -9.65
CA ALA A 47 -4.77 -24.61 -9.29
C ALA A 47 -3.49 -24.20 -10.04
N LEU A 48 -2.51 -25.11 -10.19
CA LEU A 48 -1.30 -24.85 -10.95
C LEU A 48 -1.60 -24.50 -12.41
N VAL A 49 -2.45 -25.29 -13.08
CA VAL A 49 -2.87 -25.02 -14.48
C VAL A 49 -3.58 -23.66 -14.58
N LYS A 50 -4.48 -23.37 -13.63
CA LYS A 50 -5.16 -22.07 -13.57
C LYS A 50 -4.17 -20.91 -13.39
N CYS A 51 -3.19 -21.05 -12.52
CA CYS A 51 -2.14 -20.05 -12.31
C CYS A 51 -1.27 -19.88 -13.55
N ALA A 52 -0.88 -20.97 -14.20
CA ALA A 52 -0.07 -20.96 -15.41
C ALA A 52 -0.77 -20.26 -16.59
N ALA A 53 -2.10 -20.32 -16.66
CA ALA A 53 -2.89 -19.59 -17.65
C ALA A 53 -3.09 -18.11 -17.28
N PHE A 54 -3.32 -17.83 -15.98
CA PHE A 54 -3.66 -16.50 -15.51
C PHE A 54 -2.45 -15.56 -15.41
N TYR A 55 -1.36 -16.00 -14.77
CA TYR A 55 -0.26 -15.09 -14.41
C TYR A 55 0.55 -14.54 -15.58
N PRO A 56 0.84 -15.28 -16.67
CA PRO A 56 1.53 -14.70 -17.81
C PRO A 56 0.76 -13.54 -18.45
N VAL A 57 -0.56 -13.71 -18.64
CA VAL A 57 -1.43 -12.66 -19.21
C VAL A 57 -1.56 -11.48 -18.23
N TRP A 58 -1.75 -11.77 -16.95
CA TRP A 58 -1.86 -10.74 -15.91
C TRP A 58 -0.56 -9.93 -15.81
N MET A 59 0.60 -10.60 -15.79
CA MET A 59 1.90 -9.96 -15.71
C MET A 59 2.18 -9.11 -16.95
N PHE A 60 1.93 -9.67 -18.14
CA PHE A 60 2.08 -8.95 -19.41
C PHE A 60 1.28 -7.64 -19.41
N LYS A 61 0.00 -7.68 -19.03
CA LYS A 61 -0.85 -6.49 -18.90
C LYS A 61 -0.31 -5.46 -17.92
N ARG A 62 0.45 -5.86 -16.89
CA ARG A 62 1.04 -4.96 -15.88
C ARG A 62 2.40 -4.41 -16.30
N TYR A 63 3.08 -5.04 -17.28
CA TYR A 63 4.30 -4.49 -17.87
C TYR A 63 4.01 -3.59 -19.07
N ILE A 64 2.96 -3.87 -19.85
CA ILE A 64 2.51 -2.95 -20.89
C ILE A 64 1.94 -1.71 -20.22
N ASN A 65 2.65 -0.63 -20.39
CA ASN A 65 2.27 0.66 -19.86
C ASN A 65 1.25 1.31 -20.80
N THR A 66 -0.04 1.07 -20.56
CA THR A 66 -1.14 1.68 -21.34
C THR A 66 -1.17 3.19 -21.22
N SER A 67 -0.52 3.77 -20.18
CA SER A 67 -0.44 5.21 -20.00
C SER A 67 0.36 5.94 -21.09
N TYR A 68 1.12 5.24 -21.92
CA TYR A 68 1.70 5.85 -23.12
C TYR A 68 0.63 6.17 -24.16
N PHE A 69 -0.51 5.46 -24.14
CA PHE A 69 -1.62 5.65 -25.07
C PHE A 69 -2.77 6.44 -24.44
N ALA A 70 -2.82 6.52 -23.11
CA ALA A 70 -3.83 7.28 -22.41
C ALA A 70 -3.45 8.77 -22.38
N THR A 71 -4.15 9.54 -23.17
CA THR A 71 -4.01 11.00 -23.23
C THR A 71 -4.82 11.62 -22.09
N TYR A 72 -4.15 12.02 -21.04
CA TYR A 72 -4.75 12.84 -19.96
C TYR A 72 -4.73 14.34 -20.28
N GLY A 73 -4.71 14.69 -21.59
CA GLY A 73 -4.66 16.07 -22.05
C GLY A 73 -5.81 16.95 -21.57
N HIS A 74 -6.97 16.33 -21.31
CA HIS A 74 -8.14 17.03 -20.75
C HIS A 74 -7.92 17.54 -19.33
N LEU A 75 -6.90 17.05 -18.61
CA LEU A 75 -6.52 17.49 -17.26
C LEU A 75 -5.42 18.57 -17.28
N GLY A 76 -5.00 19.03 -18.46
CA GLY A 76 -3.95 20.03 -18.60
C GLY A 76 -2.67 19.68 -17.82
N ASP A 77 -2.17 20.61 -17.02
CA ASP A 77 -0.95 20.45 -16.22
C ASP A 77 -0.99 19.29 -15.22
N LEU A 78 -2.17 18.88 -14.79
CA LEU A 78 -2.34 17.78 -13.83
C LEU A 78 -2.31 16.38 -14.48
N GLY A 79 -2.43 16.30 -15.82
CA GLY A 79 -2.41 15.04 -16.56
C GLY A 79 -1.16 14.18 -16.29
N LYS A 80 0.01 14.83 -16.09
CA LYS A 80 1.26 14.17 -15.71
C LYS A 80 1.17 13.36 -14.40
N HIS A 81 0.28 13.77 -13.49
CA HIS A 81 0.08 13.08 -12.22
C HIS A 81 -0.80 11.85 -12.40
N PHE A 82 -1.84 11.90 -13.24
CA PHE A 82 -2.63 10.71 -13.58
C PHE A 82 -1.79 9.64 -14.29
N ALA A 83 -0.96 10.04 -15.23
CA ALA A 83 -0.02 9.12 -15.89
C ALA A 83 0.98 8.49 -14.88
N TYR A 84 1.40 9.24 -13.86
CA TYR A 84 2.22 8.70 -12.77
C TYR A 84 1.43 7.71 -11.90
N ILE A 85 0.19 8.04 -11.55
CA ILE A 85 -0.69 7.15 -10.75
C ILE A 85 -0.84 5.82 -11.45
N GLU A 86 -1.20 5.79 -12.73
CA GLU A 86 -1.41 4.57 -13.50
C GLU A 86 -0.15 3.70 -13.52
N ARG A 87 1.00 4.27 -13.92
CA ARG A 87 2.27 3.55 -13.94
C ARG A 87 2.65 2.98 -12.59
N THR A 88 2.43 3.77 -11.54
CA THR A 88 2.81 3.39 -10.18
C THR A 88 1.85 2.34 -9.61
N ALA A 89 0.56 2.39 -9.94
CA ALA A 89 -0.40 1.35 -9.58
C ALA A 89 -0.03 0.00 -10.21
N HIS A 90 0.38 -0.02 -11.48
CA HIS A 90 0.89 -1.23 -12.12
C HIS A 90 2.16 -1.75 -11.42
N LYS A 91 3.09 -0.86 -11.05
CA LYS A 91 4.28 -1.22 -10.29
C LYS A 91 3.91 -1.79 -8.92
N LEU A 92 2.99 -1.15 -8.20
CA LEU A 92 2.51 -1.60 -6.89
C LEU A 92 1.91 -3.00 -6.97
N ALA A 93 1.04 -3.26 -7.96
CA ALA A 93 0.43 -4.57 -8.16
C ALA A 93 1.48 -5.67 -8.38
N ARG A 94 2.52 -5.41 -9.21
CA ARG A 94 3.64 -6.34 -9.40
C ARG A 94 4.42 -6.55 -8.10
N THR A 95 4.62 -5.49 -7.34
CA THR A 95 5.35 -5.55 -6.06
C THR A 95 4.60 -6.42 -5.04
N TYR A 96 3.27 -6.30 -4.94
CA TYR A 96 2.45 -7.21 -4.14
C TYR A 96 2.64 -8.66 -4.56
N PHE A 97 2.50 -8.95 -5.86
CA PHE A 97 2.65 -10.29 -6.39
C PHE A 97 4.04 -10.90 -6.09
N ILE A 98 5.10 -10.13 -6.30
CA ILE A 98 6.48 -10.58 -6.04
C ILE A 98 6.67 -10.90 -4.54
N ASN A 99 6.18 -10.03 -3.64
CA ASN A 99 6.28 -10.27 -2.20
C ASN A 99 5.44 -11.47 -1.75
N MET A 100 4.27 -11.70 -2.35
CA MET A 100 3.49 -12.93 -2.13
C MET A 100 4.26 -14.17 -2.56
N ALA A 101 4.92 -14.14 -3.72
CA ALA A 101 5.70 -15.25 -4.24
C ALA A 101 6.95 -15.54 -3.36
N ILE A 102 7.62 -14.49 -2.88
CA ILE A 102 8.82 -14.63 -2.04
C ILE A 102 8.48 -15.14 -0.63
N HIS A 103 7.46 -14.56 0.00
CA HIS A 103 7.17 -14.79 1.41
C HIS A 103 6.07 -15.84 1.64
N GLY A 104 5.27 -16.17 0.62
CA GLY A 104 4.15 -17.09 0.75
C GLY A 104 3.24 -16.76 1.94
N PRO A 105 2.84 -17.77 2.74
CA PRO A 105 2.03 -17.56 3.95
C PRO A 105 2.71 -16.71 5.02
N GLY A 106 4.03 -16.60 5.00
CA GLY A 106 4.79 -15.74 5.93
C GLY A 106 4.63 -14.25 5.70
N LEU A 107 4.03 -13.83 4.57
CA LEU A 107 3.84 -12.42 4.26
C LEU A 107 2.94 -11.72 5.28
N GLU A 108 1.95 -12.40 5.84
CA GLU A 108 1.05 -11.86 6.87
C GLU A 108 1.80 -11.35 8.13
N LYS A 109 2.98 -11.96 8.41
CA LYS A 109 3.84 -11.57 9.55
C LYS A 109 4.73 -10.36 9.22
N LYS A 110 4.82 -9.96 7.96
CA LYS A 110 5.63 -8.82 7.49
C LYS A 110 4.82 -7.52 7.52
N GLN A 111 4.28 -7.16 8.68
CA GLN A 111 3.33 -6.06 8.81
C GLN A 111 3.90 -4.70 8.38
N MET A 112 5.18 -4.41 8.69
CA MET A 112 5.84 -3.17 8.27
C MET A 112 5.98 -3.07 6.74
N LEU A 113 6.27 -4.20 6.07
CA LEU A 113 6.31 -4.28 4.61
C LEU A 113 4.91 -4.05 4.02
N LEU A 114 3.90 -4.73 4.56
CA LEU A 114 2.51 -4.59 4.13
C LEU A 114 2.01 -3.15 4.32
N GLY A 115 2.32 -2.53 5.47
CA GLY A 115 1.99 -1.13 5.74
C GLY A 115 2.55 -0.19 4.66
N ARG A 116 3.84 -0.34 4.30
CA ARG A 116 4.43 0.48 3.22
C ARG A 116 3.74 0.30 1.88
N LEU A 117 3.32 -0.92 1.53
CA LEU A 117 2.58 -1.17 0.29
C LEU A 117 1.22 -0.50 0.30
N VAL A 118 0.52 -0.52 1.44
CA VAL A 118 -0.77 0.17 1.62
C VAL A 118 -0.59 1.68 1.55
N GLU A 119 0.44 2.24 2.20
CA GLU A 119 0.73 3.68 2.13
C GLU A 119 0.95 4.15 0.69
N ILE A 120 1.64 3.36 -0.15
CA ILE A 120 1.77 3.67 -1.57
C ILE A 120 0.40 3.75 -2.24
N GLY A 121 -0.48 2.79 -1.96
CA GLY A 121 -1.84 2.77 -2.50
C GLY A 121 -2.67 3.97 -2.05
N THR A 122 -2.60 4.31 -0.76
CA THR A 122 -3.28 5.45 -0.15
C THR A 122 -2.83 6.78 -0.76
N GLU A 123 -1.53 6.97 -0.96
CA GLU A 123 -0.99 8.15 -1.62
C GLU A 123 -1.46 8.27 -3.08
N LEU A 124 -1.49 7.16 -3.83
CA LEU A 124 -2.00 7.15 -5.21
C LEU A 124 -3.48 7.51 -5.26
N PHE A 125 -4.28 6.98 -4.33
CA PHE A 125 -5.69 7.30 -4.22
C PHE A 125 -5.91 8.79 -3.88
N ALA A 126 -5.19 9.31 -2.88
CA ALA A 126 -5.25 10.70 -2.49
C ALA A 126 -4.86 11.64 -3.65
N MET A 127 -3.80 11.30 -4.41
CA MET A 127 -3.42 12.03 -5.62
C MET A 127 -4.56 12.05 -6.64
N GLY A 128 -5.21 10.91 -6.89
CA GLY A 128 -6.33 10.80 -7.82
C GLY A 128 -7.51 11.67 -7.43
N CYS A 129 -7.90 11.63 -6.16
CA CYS A 129 -8.98 12.46 -5.61
C CYS A 129 -8.64 13.97 -5.71
N THR A 130 -7.41 14.33 -5.34
CA THR A 130 -6.97 15.74 -5.37
C THR A 130 -6.97 16.31 -6.78
N VAL A 131 -6.42 15.57 -7.75
CA VAL A 131 -6.41 16.00 -9.16
C VAL A 131 -7.84 16.12 -9.72
N SER A 132 -8.69 15.11 -9.44
CA SER A 132 -10.08 15.12 -9.93
C SER A 132 -10.88 16.29 -9.34
N TYR A 133 -10.65 16.62 -8.07
CA TYR A 133 -11.33 17.72 -7.42
C TYR A 133 -10.85 19.08 -7.93
N ALA A 134 -9.53 19.24 -8.10
CA ALA A 134 -8.93 20.46 -8.66
C ALA A 134 -9.41 20.71 -10.10
N ASP A 135 -9.47 19.69 -10.94
CA ASP A 135 -10.03 19.78 -12.30
C ASP A 135 -11.50 20.22 -12.29
N LYS A 136 -12.31 19.68 -11.36
CA LYS A 136 -13.71 20.12 -11.18
C LYS A 136 -13.82 21.59 -10.82
N LEU A 137 -13.01 22.07 -9.86
CA LEU A 137 -13.04 23.49 -9.45
C LEU A 137 -12.61 24.40 -10.59
N HIS A 138 -11.53 24.06 -11.29
CA HIS A 138 -11.04 24.84 -12.44
C HIS A 138 -12.04 24.89 -13.60
N LYS A 139 -12.86 23.85 -13.80
CA LYS A 139 -13.95 23.86 -14.78
C LYS A 139 -15.11 24.77 -14.39
N GLN A 140 -15.29 25.02 -13.10
CA GLN A 140 -16.32 25.97 -12.60
C GLN A 140 -15.86 27.41 -12.75
N ASP A 141 -14.57 27.68 -12.51
CA ASP A 141 -13.95 29.00 -12.74
C ASP A 141 -12.54 28.78 -13.33
N SER A 142 -12.47 28.99 -14.67
CA SER A 142 -11.21 28.80 -15.40
C SER A 142 -10.18 29.91 -15.17
N SER A 143 -10.59 31.03 -14.56
CA SER A 143 -9.70 32.13 -14.21
C SER A 143 -8.94 31.88 -12.93
N ASP A 144 -9.49 31.08 -12.01
CA ASP A 144 -8.82 30.70 -10.77
C ASP A 144 -7.99 29.41 -10.98
N ARG A 145 -6.68 29.52 -10.81
CA ARG A 145 -5.73 28.41 -10.90
C ARG A 145 -5.26 27.91 -9.53
N SER A 146 -5.75 28.48 -8.45
CA SER A 146 -5.28 28.15 -7.09
C SER A 146 -5.42 26.67 -6.75
N ALA A 147 -6.55 26.05 -7.12
CA ALA A 147 -6.77 24.62 -6.91
C ALA A 147 -5.79 23.73 -7.72
N ILE A 148 -5.45 24.14 -8.95
CA ILE A 148 -4.46 23.44 -9.80
C ILE A 148 -3.07 23.50 -9.17
N GLU A 149 -2.66 24.68 -8.67
CA GLU A 149 -1.35 24.86 -8.02
C GLU A 149 -1.22 24.04 -6.75
N LEU A 150 -2.23 24.05 -5.89
CA LEU A 150 -2.26 23.25 -4.68
C LEU A 150 -2.22 21.74 -4.98
N ALA A 151 -2.98 21.29 -5.98
CA ALA A 151 -3.01 19.88 -6.39
C ALA A 151 -1.66 19.43 -6.99
N ASP A 152 -1.01 20.25 -7.82
CA ASP A 152 0.33 19.97 -8.35
C ASP A 152 1.34 19.81 -7.22
N HIS A 153 1.35 20.75 -6.28
CA HIS A 153 2.26 20.71 -5.13
C HIS A 153 2.02 19.47 -4.25
N PHE A 154 0.77 19.17 -3.91
CA PHE A 154 0.41 17.96 -3.16
C PHE A 154 0.92 16.70 -3.86
N CYS A 155 0.68 16.59 -5.16
CA CYS A 155 1.12 15.44 -5.95
C CYS A 155 2.65 15.32 -6.02
N VAL A 156 3.39 16.43 -6.07
CA VAL A 156 4.86 16.42 -5.99
C VAL A 156 5.34 15.83 -4.66
N LEU A 157 4.72 16.25 -3.54
CA LEU A 157 5.05 15.71 -2.21
C LEU A 157 4.67 14.24 -2.08
N ALA A 158 3.47 13.85 -2.54
CA ALA A 158 3.01 12.46 -2.54
C ALA A 158 3.98 11.54 -3.31
N ARG A 159 4.47 11.96 -4.48
CA ARG A 159 5.47 11.21 -5.24
C ARG A 159 6.78 10.99 -4.46
N ARG A 160 7.20 11.96 -3.64
CA ARG A 160 8.40 11.80 -2.80
C ARG A 160 8.16 10.73 -1.73
N ARG A 161 7.00 10.76 -1.06
CA ARG A 161 6.61 9.75 -0.06
C ARG A 161 6.53 8.36 -0.69
N ILE A 162 5.85 8.22 -1.85
CA ILE A 162 5.78 6.96 -2.60
C ILE A 162 7.17 6.40 -2.94
N LYS A 163 8.08 7.24 -3.43
CA LYS A 163 9.46 6.82 -3.72
C LYS A 163 10.18 6.33 -2.46
N SER A 164 9.99 7.00 -1.33
CA SER A 164 10.54 6.59 -0.04
C SER A 164 10.00 5.22 0.39
N HIS A 165 8.68 5.01 0.31
CA HIS A 165 8.08 3.73 0.65
C HIS A 165 8.60 2.59 -0.24
N PHE A 166 8.70 2.78 -1.56
CA PHE A 166 9.29 1.78 -2.45
C PHE A 166 10.75 1.47 -2.11
N LYS A 167 11.57 2.50 -1.80
CA LYS A 167 12.96 2.31 -1.38
C LYS A 167 13.04 1.47 -0.11
N ASN A 168 12.19 1.78 0.86
CA ASN A 168 12.17 1.14 2.17
C ASN A 168 11.57 -0.28 2.17
N LEU A 169 11.07 -0.78 1.03
CA LEU A 169 10.69 -2.20 0.93
C LEU A 169 11.90 -3.14 0.97
N SER A 170 13.04 -2.69 0.44
CA SER A 170 14.27 -3.49 0.38
C SER A 170 15.41 -2.93 1.25
N SER A 171 15.42 -1.63 1.51
CA SER A 171 16.43 -0.96 2.35
C SER A 171 15.75 -0.43 3.60
N ASN A 172 15.73 -1.24 4.67
CA ASN A 172 15.03 -0.95 5.92
C ASN A 172 15.69 -1.64 7.10
N ASP A 173 15.27 -1.24 8.30
CA ASP A 173 15.74 -1.75 9.59
C ASP A 173 14.68 -2.61 10.30
N ASP A 174 13.76 -3.24 9.56
CA ASP A 174 12.61 -3.97 10.11
C ASP A 174 13.03 -5.07 11.10
N ASN A 175 14.09 -5.80 10.79
CA ASN A 175 14.58 -6.85 11.67
C ASN A 175 15.11 -6.28 13.00
N HIS A 176 15.79 -5.14 12.95
CA HIS A 176 16.28 -4.45 14.15
C HIS A 176 15.10 -3.92 14.97
N SER A 177 14.16 -3.24 14.33
CA SER A 177 12.96 -2.72 14.99
C SER A 177 12.14 -3.83 15.66
N ASN A 178 11.96 -4.97 14.98
CA ASN A 178 11.28 -6.13 15.56
C ASN A 178 12.04 -6.71 16.77
N ALA A 179 13.37 -6.75 16.73
CA ALA A 179 14.17 -7.22 17.87
C ALA A 179 14.04 -6.28 19.07
N VAL A 180 14.08 -4.97 18.85
CA VAL A 180 13.87 -3.97 19.90
C VAL A 180 12.46 -4.07 20.48
N ALA A 181 11.42 -4.17 19.64
CA ALA A 181 10.04 -4.32 20.08
C ALA A 181 9.86 -5.59 20.93
N LYS A 182 10.45 -6.72 20.52
CA LYS A 182 10.43 -7.96 21.30
C LYS A 182 11.09 -7.78 22.65
N ASN A 183 12.27 -7.15 22.70
CA ASN A 183 12.98 -6.87 23.94
C ASN A 183 12.15 -5.96 24.88
N PHE A 184 11.41 -5.01 24.30
CA PHE A 184 10.49 -4.15 25.07
C PHE A 184 9.38 -4.98 25.72
N LEU A 185 8.73 -5.85 24.96
CA LEU A 185 7.68 -6.74 25.47
C LEU A 185 8.20 -7.74 26.52
N GLU A 186 9.47 -8.15 26.42
CA GLU A 186 10.15 -8.99 27.40
C GLU A 186 10.60 -8.20 28.68
N GLY A 187 10.32 -6.88 28.74
CA GLY A 187 10.62 -6.04 29.89
C GLY A 187 12.10 -5.68 30.05
N LYS A 188 12.91 -5.78 28.98
CA LYS A 188 14.35 -5.42 29.06
C LYS A 188 14.59 -3.92 29.24
N TYR A 189 13.60 -3.09 28.99
CA TYR A 189 13.71 -1.63 29.05
C TYR A 189 12.90 -1.01 30.20
N LYS A 190 12.70 -1.75 31.32
CA LYS A 190 11.95 -1.27 32.49
C LYS A 190 12.48 0.05 33.07
N TRP A 191 13.78 0.34 32.90
CA TRP A 191 14.38 1.61 33.27
C TRP A 191 13.71 2.83 32.64
N MET A 192 13.02 2.66 31.49
CA MET A 192 12.25 3.73 30.82
C MET A 192 10.98 4.10 31.61
N GLU A 193 10.52 3.23 32.51
CA GLU A 193 9.34 3.42 33.31
C GLU A 193 9.71 4.10 34.69
N GLU A 194 11.00 4.17 34.98
CA GLU A 194 11.50 4.82 36.20
C GLU A 194 11.17 6.32 36.18
N GLY A 195 10.53 6.81 37.24
CA GLY A 195 10.11 8.20 37.35
C GLY A 195 8.74 8.53 36.72
N ILE A 196 8.03 7.57 36.14
CA ILE A 196 6.64 7.75 35.74
C ILE A 196 5.77 7.72 37.00
N ILE A 197 4.98 8.78 37.19
CA ILE A 197 4.04 8.85 38.31
C ILE A 197 2.82 8.00 37.97
N TRP A 198 2.69 6.84 38.60
CA TRP A 198 1.49 6.02 38.50
C TRP A 198 0.42 6.63 39.44
N THR A 199 -0.72 7.04 38.88
CA THR A 199 -1.84 7.61 39.66
C THR A 199 -2.80 6.55 40.21
N ALA A 200 -2.63 5.28 39.89
CA ALA A 200 -3.44 4.20 40.39
C ALA A 200 -2.57 3.11 41.03
N ASP A 201 -2.74 2.99 42.36
CA ASP A 201 -2.46 1.80 43.19
C ASP A 201 -1.10 1.12 43.03
N GLN A 202 -0.07 1.75 43.55
CA GLN A 202 1.04 0.99 44.14
C GLN A 202 0.54 0.37 45.46
N LYS A 203 0.00 -0.84 45.39
CA LYS A 203 -0.13 -1.77 46.51
C LYS A 203 0.50 -3.09 46.14
#